data_22e616b81ca3c1156b702b3dd1863415
#
_entry.id   22e616b81ca3c1156b702b3dd1863415
#
_cell.length_a   1.000
_cell.length_b   1.000
_cell.length_c   1.000
_cell.angle_alpha   90.00
_cell.angle_beta   90.00
_cell.angle_gamma   90.00
#
_symmetry.space_group_name_H-M   'P 1'
#
loop_
_entity.id
_entity.type
_entity.pdbx_description
1 polymer ?
#
loop_
_entity_poly.entity_id
_entity_poly.type
_entity_poly.pdbx_seq_one_letter_code
_entity_poly.pdbx_strand_id
1 'polypeptide(L)'
;PPAPPAALFADARFAPPSEPIGAHDLFALSPAMRTYLNSSAFTSRLRTKGLQHGLVDALYSKSDLKLEYESTITRTASQTYAARTGNCLSLVIMTAAFAKELGMPVRFQSVDVDNAWSRTAGLYLSSSHINVSLGERPADAPRGYHPQRVLIVDFIPRDEAARLRTRELEEDDIVALFLNNRAAEALVQGRRDDAYWWARAAVLARPGVASTLNTLGVIYQRHGEPA
;
A
#
# COMPACT_ATOMS: atom_id res chain seq x y z
N PRO A 1 -2.54 11.44 16.97
CA PRO A 1 -3.08 12.74 16.58
C PRO A 1 -4.53 12.89 17.05
N PRO A 2 -5.02 14.11 17.36
CA PRO A 2 -6.40 14.31 17.75
C PRO A 2 -7.36 13.88 16.64
N ALA A 3 -8.57 13.43 17.03
CA ALA A 3 -9.60 13.09 16.07
C ALA A 3 -9.93 14.30 15.17
N PRO A 4 -10.22 14.10 13.87
CA PRO A 4 -10.58 15.19 13.00
C PRO A 4 -11.89 15.82 13.48
N PRO A 5 -12.06 17.16 13.34
CA PRO A 5 -13.30 17.82 13.74
C PRO A 5 -14.48 17.26 12.96
N ALA A 6 -15.60 17.01 13.63
CA ALA A 6 -16.82 16.48 13.01
C ALA A 6 -17.33 17.40 11.86
N ALA A 7 -17.10 18.71 11.97
CA ALA A 7 -17.44 19.69 10.94
C ALA A 7 -16.71 19.49 9.59
N LEU A 8 -15.67 18.65 9.57
CA LEU A 8 -14.97 18.29 8.33
C LEU A 8 -15.82 17.39 7.42
N PHE A 9 -16.81 16.71 7.98
CA PHE A 9 -17.59 15.72 7.24
C PHE A 9 -19.02 16.19 6.99
N ALA A 10 -19.48 15.99 5.77
CA ALA A 10 -20.82 16.39 5.31
C ALA A 10 -21.66 15.15 4.90
N ASP A 11 -21.70 14.14 5.77
CA ASP A 11 -22.29 12.80 5.50
C ASP A 11 -23.70 12.91 4.89
N ALA A 12 -24.53 13.87 5.34
CA ALA A 12 -25.90 14.05 4.87
C ALA A 12 -26.02 14.52 3.39
N ARG A 13 -24.91 14.92 2.77
CA ARG A 13 -24.86 15.41 1.39
C ARG A 13 -24.53 14.35 0.37
N PHE A 14 -24.11 13.17 0.82
CA PHE A 14 -23.67 12.06 -0.03
C PHE A 14 -24.60 10.86 0.18
N ALA A 15 -24.94 10.19 -0.92
CA ALA A 15 -25.66 8.94 -0.85
C ALA A 15 -24.84 7.86 -0.12
N PRO A 16 -25.49 6.85 0.47
CA PRO A 16 -24.79 5.71 1.04
C PRO A 16 -23.83 5.08 0.03
N PRO A 17 -22.69 4.52 0.49
CA PRO A 17 -21.72 3.93 -0.42
C PRO A 17 -22.30 2.71 -1.14
N SER A 18 -21.95 2.54 -2.42
CA SER A 18 -22.40 1.41 -3.24
C SER A 18 -21.60 0.12 -2.98
N GLU A 19 -20.47 0.23 -2.29
CA GLU A 19 -19.57 -0.88 -1.93
C GLU A 19 -19.14 -0.77 -0.46
N PRO A 20 -18.72 -1.87 0.17
CA PRO A 20 -18.16 -1.82 1.52
C PRO A 20 -16.91 -0.95 1.59
N ILE A 21 -16.91 0.02 2.51
CA ILE A 21 -15.78 0.94 2.73
C ILE A 21 -14.95 0.43 3.91
N GLY A 22 -13.69 0.15 3.67
CA GLY A 22 -12.78 -0.26 4.73
C GLY A 22 -11.50 -0.92 4.22
N ALA A 23 -10.61 -1.23 5.15
CA ALA A 23 -9.32 -1.86 4.91
C ALA A 23 -9.04 -2.99 5.92
N HIS A 24 -10.10 -3.61 6.47
CA HIS A 24 -9.96 -4.61 7.53
C HIS A 24 -9.11 -5.81 7.11
N ASP A 25 -9.19 -6.19 5.83
CA ASP A 25 -8.47 -7.34 5.27
C ASP A 25 -7.28 -6.93 4.40
N LEU A 26 -6.73 -5.71 4.63
CA LEU A 26 -5.69 -5.15 3.78
C LEU A 26 -4.49 -6.08 3.60
N PHE A 27 -4.01 -6.66 4.71
CA PHE A 27 -2.88 -7.59 4.76
C PHE A 27 -3.31 -9.06 4.90
N ALA A 28 -4.61 -9.37 4.82
CA ALA A 28 -5.09 -10.73 4.99
C ALA A 28 -4.64 -11.65 3.85
N LEU A 29 -4.18 -12.84 4.23
CA LEU A 29 -3.81 -13.86 3.27
C LEU A 29 -5.03 -14.69 2.86
N SER A 30 -5.24 -14.83 1.56
CA SER A 30 -6.23 -15.78 1.04
C SER A 30 -5.77 -17.24 1.27
N PRO A 31 -6.69 -18.21 1.20
CA PRO A 31 -6.31 -19.64 1.24
C PRO A 31 -5.28 -20.02 0.17
N ALA A 32 -5.39 -19.45 -1.03
CA ALA A 32 -4.44 -19.69 -2.12
C ALA A 32 -3.03 -19.14 -1.79
N MET A 33 -2.93 -17.98 -1.13
CA MET A 33 -1.65 -17.46 -0.65
C MET A 33 -1.02 -18.37 0.40
N ARG A 34 -1.80 -18.89 1.35
CA ARG A 34 -1.30 -19.84 2.37
C ARG A 34 -0.84 -21.14 1.74
N THR A 35 -1.59 -21.66 0.76
CA THR A 35 -1.18 -22.86 0.00
C THR A 35 0.13 -22.62 -0.73
N TYR A 36 0.29 -21.44 -1.35
CA TYR A 36 1.54 -21.07 -2.01
C TYR A 36 2.72 -21.01 -1.05
N LEU A 37 2.59 -20.36 0.10
CA LEU A 37 3.65 -20.30 1.13
C LEU A 37 4.08 -21.67 1.64
N ASN A 38 3.15 -22.64 1.70
CA ASN A 38 3.41 -23.99 2.15
C ASN A 38 3.85 -24.93 1.01
N SER A 39 3.95 -24.45 -0.22
CA SER A 39 4.39 -25.27 -1.35
C SER A 39 5.86 -25.69 -1.22
N SER A 40 6.20 -26.89 -1.70
CA SER A 40 7.57 -27.38 -1.70
C SER A 40 8.52 -26.51 -2.51
N ALA A 41 8.04 -25.94 -3.61
CA ALA A 41 8.81 -25.03 -4.46
C ALA A 41 9.20 -23.77 -3.71
N PHE A 42 8.22 -23.11 -3.04
CA PHE A 42 8.48 -21.90 -2.28
C PHE A 42 9.39 -22.16 -1.07
N THR A 43 9.10 -23.19 -0.28
CA THR A 43 9.90 -23.54 0.91
C THR A 43 11.33 -23.94 0.54
N SER A 44 11.55 -24.66 -0.57
CA SER A 44 12.89 -24.97 -1.08
C SER A 44 13.66 -23.71 -1.46
N ARG A 45 12.99 -22.73 -2.10
CA ARG A 45 13.59 -21.43 -2.44
C ARG A 45 14.03 -20.67 -1.20
N LEU A 46 13.19 -20.63 -0.15
CA LEU A 46 13.54 -19.97 1.10
C LEU A 46 14.75 -20.65 1.78
N ARG A 47 14.85 -21.98 1.73
CA ARG A 47 16.02 -22.69 2.27
C ARG A 47 17.30 -22.38 1.52
N THR A 48 17.23 -22.23 0.18
CA THR A 48 18.39 -22.00 -0.68
C THR A 48 18.88 -20.55 -0.63
N LYS A 49 17.94 -19.56 -0.63
CA LYS A 49 18.25 -18.15 -0.76
C LYS A 49 18.11 -17.35 0.53
N GLY A 50 17.61 -17.97 1.60
CA GLY A 50 17.18 -17.28 2.82
C GLY A 50 15.80 -16.62 2.65
N LEU A 51 15.18 -16.22 3.77
CA LEU A 51 13.79 -15.75 3.79
C LEU A 51 13.59 -14.50 2.96
N GLN A 52 14.41 -13.47 3.17
CA GLN A 52 14.27 -12.18 2.49
C GLN A 52 14.46 -12.31 0.98
N HIS A 53 15.62 -12.85 0.56
CA HIS A 53 15.94 -13.00 -0.87
C HIS A 53 15.07 -14.06 -1.54
N GLY A 54 14.68 -15.10 -0.84
CA GLY A 54 13.76 -16.12 -1.35
C GLY A 54 12.37 -15.56 -1.62
N LEU A 55 11.84 -14.72 -0.72
CA LEU A 55 10.56 -14.03 -0.93
C LEU A 55 10.65 -13.09 -2.13
N VAL A 56 11.66 -12.21 -2.17
CA VAL A 56 11.83 -11.25 -3.28
C VAL A 56 12.01 -11.96 -4.62
N ASP A 57 12.80 -13.03 -4.64
CA ASP A 57 12.96 -13.86 -5.85
C ASP A 57 11.63 -14.47 -6.32
N ALA A 58 10.80 -14.93 -5.39
CA ALA A 58 9.47 -15.45 -5.70
C ALA A 58 8.56 -14.37 -6.33
N LEU A 59 8.61 -13.13 -5.84
CA LEU A 59 7.83 -12.02 -6.36
C LEU A 59 8.21 -11.64 -7.81
N TYR A 60 9.51 -11.64 -8.12
CA TYR A 60 10.04 -11.20 -9.41
C TYR A 60 10.29 -12.32 -10.43
N SER A 61 10.26 -13.58 -10.00
CA SER A 61 10.51 -14.70 -10.91
C SER A 61 9.42 -14.86 -11.94
N LYS A 62 9.81 -14.88 -13.22
CA LYS A 62 8.89 -15.16 -14.35
C LYS A 62 8.26 -16.55 -14.26
N SER A 63 8.91 -17.48 -13.59
CA SER A 63 8.45 -18.87 -13.39
C SER A 63 7.55 -19.05 -12.18
N ASP A 64 7.29 -17.98 -11.43
CA ASP A 64 6.53 -18.05 -10.17
C ASP A 64 5.39 -17.01 -10.16
N LEU A 65 5.44 -15.99 -9.28
CA LEU A 65 4.35 -15.02 -9.17
C LEU A 65 4.26 -14.08 -10.38
N LYS A 66 5.39 -13.74 -11.01
CA LYS A 66 5.47 -12.87 -12.18
C LYS A 66 4.57 -11.65 -12.05
N LEU A 67 4.80 -10.86 -11.01
CA LEU A 67 4.00 -9.67 -10.75
C LEU A 67 4.22 -8.62 -11.84
N GLU A 68 3.12 -8.08 -12.33
CA GLU A 68 3.13 -6.99 -13.31
C GLU A 68 2.69 -5.68 -12.64
N TYR A 69 3.30 -4.57 -13.05
CA TYR A 69 2.91 -3.26 -12.56
C TYR A 69 1.68 -2.75 -13.29
N GLU A 70 0.66 -2.33 -12.52
CA GLU A 70 -0.56 -1.70 -13.02
C GLU A 70 -0.92 -0.52 -12.12
N SER A 71 -0.92 0.70 -12.68
CA SER A 71 -1.09 1.93 -11.90
C SER A 71 -2.54 2.29 -11.54
N THR A 72 -3.54 1.67 -12.19
CA THR A 72 -4.92 2.15 -12.22
C THR A 72 -5.77 1.74 -11.02
N ILE A 73 -5.43 0.61 -10.37
CA ILE A 73 -6.26 0.04 -9.29
C ILE A 73 -5.38 -0.34 -8.10
N THR A 74 -5.78 0.13 -6.92
CA THR A 74 -5.17 -0.25 -5.66
C THR A 74 -5.91 -1.44 -5.06
N ARG A 75 -5.16 -2.50 -4.75
CA ARG A 75 -5.66 -3.81 -4.31
C ARG A 75 -5.15 -4.19 -2.93
N THR A 76 -5.93 -4.97 -2.19
CA THR A 76 -5.47 -5.66 -0.98
C THR A 76 -4.42 -6.74 -1.31
N ALA A 77 -3.77 -7.32 -0.31
CA ALA A 77 -2.80 -8.41 -0.50
C ALA A 77 -3.40 -9.57 -1.29
N SER A 78 -4.58 -10.03 -0.91
CA SER A 78 -5.26 -11.16 -1.55
C SER A 78 -5.69 -10.86 -2.99
N GLN A 79 -6.18 -9.65 -3.25
CA GLN A 79 -6.56 -9.20 -4.59
C GLN A 79 -5.35 -9.06 -5.52
N THR A 80 -4.24 -8.51 -5.00
CA THR A 80 -2.97 -8.38 -5.74
C THR A 80 -2.42 -9.76 -6.12
N TYR A 81 -2.46 -10.70 -5.17
CA TYR A 81 -2.04 -12.08 -5.43
C TYR A 81 -2.90 -12.75 -6.50
N ALA A 82 -4.22 -12.61 -6.43
CA ALA A 82 -5.14 -13.21 -7.40
C ALA A 82 -4.98 -12.60 -8.80
N ALA A 83 -4.85 -11.28 -8.90
CA ALA A 83 -4.71 -10.56 -10.15
C ALA A 83 -3.31 -10.67 -10.77
N ARG A 84 -2.28 -10.98 -9.98
CA ARG A 84 -0.86 -10.93 -10.38
C ARG A 84 -0.39 -9.55 -10.84
N THR A 85 -1.16 -8.53 -10.55
CA THR A 85 -0.88 -7.13 -10.91
C THR A 85 -1.21 -6.20 -9.77
N GLY A 86 -0.51 -5.06 -9.71
CA GLY A 86 -0.79 -4.01 -8.75
C GLY A 86 0.09 -2.78 -8.95
N ASN A 87 -0.35 -1.65 -8.37
CA ASN A 87 0.50 -0.48 -8.25
C ASN A 87 1.53 -0.67 -7.11
N CYS A 88 2.43 0.28 -6.93
CA CYS A 88 3.48 0.19 -5.90
C CYS A 88 2.91 -0.13 -4.51
N LEU A 89 1.83 0.55 -4.11
CA LEU A 89 1.20 0.32 -2.80
C LEU A 89 0.62 -1.10 -2.67
N SER A 90 -0.06 -1.60 -3.70
CA SER A 90 -0.62 -2.96 -3.74
C SER A 90 0.47 -4.03 -3.62
N LEU A 91 1.59 -3.84 -4.33
CA LEU A 91 2.73 -4.75 -4.31
C LEU A 91 3.45 -4.72 -2.94
N VAL A 92 3.58 -3.53 -2.34
CA VAL A 92 4.11 -3.35 -0.97
C VAL A 92 3.21 -4.06 0.05
N ILE A 93 1.89 -3.87 -0.02
CA ILE A 93 0.91 -4.49 0.89
C ILE A 93 1.01 -6.03 0.79
N MET A 94 1.04 -6.59 -0.40
CA MET A 94 1.14 -8.04 -0.58
C MET A 94 2.49 -8.59 -0.10
N THR A 95 3.59 -7.89 -0.39
CA THR A 95 4.94 -8.27 0.10
C THR A 95 4.98 -8.26 1.62
N ALA A 96 4.43 -7.22 2.24
CA ALA A 96 4.33 -7.11 3.69
C ALA A 96 3.48 -8.24 4.30
N ALA A 97 2.36 -8.59 3.67
CA ALA A 97 1.51 -9.69 4.12
C ALA A 97 2.26 -11.03 4.15
N PHE A 98 2.98 -11.35 3.08
CA PHE A 98 3.83 -12.54 3.03
C PHE A 98 4.95 -12.50 4.07
N ALA A 99 5.64 -11.36 4.20
CA ALA A 99 6.73 -11.20 5.14
C ALA A 99 6.27 -11.38 6.60
N LYS A 100 5.13 -10.80 6.96
CA LYS A 100 4.51 -10.95 8.29
C LYS A 100 4.16 -12.40 8.60
N GLU A 101 3.57 -13.13 7.65
CA GLU A 101 3.25 -14.56 7.82
C GLU A 101 4.52 -15.41 8.01
N LEU A 102 5.61 -15.02 7.37
CA LEU A 102 6.93 -15.66 7.55
C LEU A 102 7.65 -15.22 8.83
N GLY A 103 7.05 -14.35 9.64
CA GLY A 103 7.61 -13.84 10.89
C GLY A 103 8.77 -12.85 10.71
N MET A 104 8.89 -12.21 9.54
CA MET A 104 9.89 -11.19 9.29
C MET A 104 9.41 -9.83 9.80
N PRO A 105 10.27 -9.03 10.45
CA PRO A 105 9.99 -7.62 10.72
C PRO A 105 9.80 -6.85 9.41
N VAL A 106 8.74 -6.04 9.37
CA VAL A 106 8.36 -5.22 8.21
C VAL A 106 8.37 -3.75 8.62
N ARG A 107 8.96 -2.89 7.79
CA ARG A 107 8.88 -1.44 7.93
C ARG A 107 8.51 -0.83 6.58
N PHE A 108 7.69 0.21 6.61
CA PHE A 108 7.27 0.94 5.43
C PHE A 108 7.99 2.28 5.37
N GLN A 109 8.28 2.74 4.16
CA GLN A 109 8.93 4.01 3.92
C GLN A 109 8.28 4.72 2.74
N SER A 110 8.00 6.00 2.88
CA SER A 110 7.74 6.84 1.71
C SER A 110 9.06 7.40 1.19
N VAL A 111 9.15 7.48 -0.11
CA VAL A 111 10.29 8.08 -0.81
C VAL A 111 9.78 9.36 -1.44
N ASP A 112 10.36 10.51 -1.06
CA ASP A 112 10.03 11.78 -1.69
C ASP A 112 10.65 11.81 -3.10
N VAL A 113 9.84 11.50 -4.08
CA VAL A 113 10.18 11.74 -5.49
C VAL A 113 9.80 13.18 -5.78
N ASP A 114 10.78 14.05 -5.96
CA ASP A 114 10.53 15.44 -6.33
C ASP A 114 9.60 15.46 -7.58
N ASN A 115 8.38 15.98 -7.37
CA ASN A 115 7.41 16.28 -8.43
C ASN A 115 6.76 15.12 -9.21
N ALA A 116 6.49 13.98 -8.62
CA ALA A 116 5.62 12.97 -9.25
C ALA A 116 4.14 13.41 -9.22
N TRP A 117 3.84 14.51 -9.92
CA TRP A 117 2.47 14.95 -10.16
C TRP A 117 1.98 14.35 -11.48
N SER A 118 0.95 13.52 -11.41
CA SER A 118 0.24 13.06 -12.60
C SER A 118 -1.08 13.83 -12.75
N ARG A 119 -1.45 14.16 -13.98
CA ARG A 119 -2.75 14.78 -14.29
C ARG A 119 -3.64 13.72 -14.94
N THR A 120 -4.68 13.30 -14.22
CA THR A 120 -5.67 12.35 -14.73
C THR A 120 -7.07 12.95 -14.55
N ALA A 121 -7.87 13.01 -15.60
CA ALA A 121 -9.24 13.55 -15.59
C ALA A 121 -9.35 14.95 -14.96
N GLY A 122 -8.34 15.80 -15.16
CA GLY A 122 -8.30 17.15 -14.58
C GLY A 122 -7.94 17.20 -13.10
N LEU A 123 -7.51 16.09 -12.52
CA LEU A 123 -6.97 15.98 -11.16
C LEU A 123 -5.45 15.99 -11.20
N TYR A 124 -4.84 16.75 -10.28
CA TYR A 124 -3.42 16.63 -9.98
C TYR A 124 -3.27 15.59 -8.86
N LEU A 125 -2.77 14.43 -9.20
CA LEU A 125 -2.50 13.36 -8.25
C LEU A 125 -1.02 13.40 -7.89
N SER A 126 -0.71 13.63 -6.61
CA SER A 126 0.64 13.43 -6.08
C SER A 126 0.80 11.97 -5.71
N SER A 127 1.71 11.29 -6.37
CA SER A 127 2.07 9.91 -6.05
C SER A 127 3.32 9.92 -5.19
N SER A 128 3.16 9.64 -3.88
CA SER A 128 4.30 9.29 -3.04
C SER A 128 4.72 7.86 -3.37
N HIS A 129 6.00 7.68 -3.67
CA HIS A 129 6.52 6.33 -3.84
C HIS A 129 6.70 5.65 -2.48
N ILE A 130 6.29 4.40 -2.38
CA ILE A 130 6.35 3.61 -1.15
C ILE A 130 7.16 2.35 -1.41
N ASN A 131 8.10 2.07 -0.52
CA ASN A 131 8.81 0.81 -0.47
C ASN A 131 8.59 0.09 0.87
N VAL A 132 9.02 -1.16 0.93
CA VAL A 132 8.99 -1.97 2.14
C VAL A 132 10.37 -2.53 2.44
N SER A 133 10.78 -2.44 3.70
CA SER A 133 11.99 -3.08 4.19
C SER A 133 11.67 -4.32 5.00
N LEU A 134 12.39 -5.39 4.71
CA LEU A 134 12.28 -6.69 5.33
C LEU A 134 13.48 -6.91 6.25
N GLY A 135 13.23 -7.10 7.55
CA GLY A 135 14.26 -7.45 8.52
C GLY A 135 14.50 -8.97 8.60
N GLU A 136 15.61 -9.36 9.21
CA GLU A 136 15.86 -10.77 9.58
C GLU A 136 14.93 -11.17 10.73
N ARG A 137 14.42 -12.40 10.72
CA ARG A 137 13.67 -12.92 11.86
C ARG A 137 14.55 -12.94 13.12
N PRO A 138 14.01 -12.56 14.28
CA PRO A 138 14.78 -12.61 15.54
C PRO A 138 15.35 -13.99 15.85
N ALA A 139 14.66 -15.06 15.44
CA ALA A 139 15.11 -16.45 15.62
C ALA A 139 16.30 -16.84 14.73
N ASP A 140 16.53 -16.16 13.62
CA ASP A 140 17.59 -16.44 12.66
C ASP A 140 18.80 -15.49 12.85
N ALA A 141 18.68 -14.50 13.75
CA ALA A 141 19.74 -13.55 14.01
C ALA A 141 20.95 -14.27 14.68
N PRO A 142 22.18 -14.01 14.23
CA PRO A 142 23.38 -14.53 14.89
C PRO A 142 23.44 -14.08 16.36
N ARG A 143 23.96 -14.96 17.25
CA ARG A 143 24.20 -14.57 18.64
C ARG A 143 25.34 -13.55 18.70
N GLY A 144 25.07 -12.37 19.26
CA GLY A 144 26.00 -11.26 19.35
C GLY A 144 25.48 -9.98 18.73
N TYR A 145 26.26 -8.87 18.86
CA TYR A 145 25.91 -7.60 18.21
C TYR A 145 26.28 -7.69 16.74
N HIS A 146 25.27 -7.90 15.89
CA HIS A 146 25.38 -7.79 14.44
C HIS A 146 24.40 -6.74 13.94
N PRO A 147 24.78 -5.86 13.01
CA PRO A 147 23.83 -4.98 12.36
C PRO A 147 22.76 -5.83 11.67
N GLN A 148 21.49 -5.57 11.99
CA GLN A 148 20.38 -6.25 11.33
C GLN A 148 20.47 -6.04 9.82
N ARG A 149 20.51 -7.12 9.07
CA ARG A 149 20.43 -7.05 7.61
C ARG A 149 19.00 -6.74 7.22
N VAL A 150 18.83 -5.62 6.54
CA VAL A 150 17.54 -5.15 6.04
C VAL A 150 17.59 -5.19 4.52
N LEU A 151 16.60 -5.83 3.91
CA LEU A 151 16.43 -5.84 2.46
C LEU A 151 15.30 -4.88 2.10
N ILE A 152 15.62 -3.84 1.33
CA ILE A 152 14.63 -2.91 0.80
C ILE A 152 14.09 -3.48 -0.50
N VAL A 153 12.76 -3.63 -0.55
CA VAL A 153 12.01 -4.06 -1.74
C VAL A 153 11.34 -2.84 -2.33
N ASP A 154 11.81 -2.46 -3.49
CA ASP A 154 11.34 -1.33 -4.25
C ASP A 154 10.81 -1.79 -5.60
N PHE A 155 9.66 -1.26 -6.01
CA PHE A 155 8.98 -1.61 -7.25
C PHE A 155 9.19 -0.55 -8.36
N ILE A 156 10.15 0.38 -8.17
CA ILE A 156 10.62 1.32 -9.20
C ILE A 156 12.04 0.94 -9.66
N PRO A 157 12.43 1.30 -10.91
CA PRO A 157 13.80 1.17 -11.38
C PRO A 157 14.81 1.89 -10.45
N ARG A 158 15.91 1.21 -10.12
CA ARG A 158 16.89 1.63 -9.08
C ARG A 158 17.59 2.97 -9.37
N ASP A 159 17.60 3.42 -10.60
CA ASP A 159 18.35 4.62 -11.00
C ASP A 159 17.73 5.92 -10.45
N GLU A 160 16.46 5.90 -10.08
CA GLU A 160 15.73 7.04 -9.54
C GLU A 160 15.72 7.07 -8.00
N ALA A 161 15.87 5.93 -7.33
CA ALA A 161 15.65 5.79 -5.88
C ALA A 161 16.86 6.19 -4.99
N ALA A 162 18.08 6.21 -5.51
CA ALA A 162 19.32 6.23 -4.70
C ALA A 162 19.65 7.57 -4.00
N ARG A 163 18.91 8.66 -4.27
CA ARG A 163 19.19 10.01 -3.74
C ARG A 163 18.04 10.67 -3.01
N LEU A 164 16.95 9.95 -2.77
CA LEU A 164 15.70 10.52 -2.29
C LEU A 164 15.59 10.45 -0.76
N ARG A 165 14.97 11.46 -0.15
CA ARG A 165 14.67 11.47 1.27
C ARG A 165 13.61 10.41 1.56
N THR A 166 13.87 9.55 2.54
CA THR A 166 12.91 8.56 3.00
C THR A 166 12.32 8.99 4.32
N ARG A 167 11.02 8.74 4.50
CA ARG A 167 10.29 8.90 5.77
C ARG A 167 9.69 7.57 6.16
N GLU A 168 9.92 7.13 7.39
CA GLU A 168 9.28 5.93 7.93
C GLU A 168 7.77 6.16 8.04
N LEU A 169 7.01 5.12 7.68
CA LEU A 169 5.55 5.08 7.74
C LEU A 169 5.11 3.99 8.69
N GLU A 170 4.09 4.31 9.48
CA GLU A 170 3.37 3.33 10.29
C GLU A 170 2.38 2.53 9.42
N GLU A 171 1.89 1.41 9.94
CA GLU A 171 0.89 0.61 9.24
C GLU A 171 -0.42 1.38 8.99
N ASP A 172 -0.82 2.22 9.94
CA ASP A 172 -1.99 3.10 9.79
C ASP A 172 -1.82 4.12 8.66
N ASP A 173 -0.58 4.55 8.35
CA ASP A 173 -0.30 5.39 7.19
C ASP A 173 -0.58 4.61 5.89
N ILE A 174 -0.20 3.32 5.84
CA ILE A 174 -0.48 2.44 4.67
C ILE A 174 -1.98 2.24 4.50
N VAL A 175 -2.72 2.04 5.59
CA VAL A 175 -4.20 1.96 5.56
C VAL A 175 -4.80 3.25 5.00
N ALA A 176 -4.37 4.40 5.51
CA ALA A 176 -4.87 5.69 5.04
C ALA A 176 -4.56 5.95 3.56
N LEU A 177 -3.37 5.59 3.10
CA LEU A 177 -2.96 5.71 1.69
C LEU A 177 -3.77 4.77 0.78
N PHE A 178 -4.04 3.54 1.23
CA PHE A 178 -4.92 2.62 0.50
C PHE A 178 -6.32 3.21 0.32
N LEU A 179 -6.94 3.66 1.41
CA LEU A 179 -8.27 4.27 1.39
C LEU A 179 -8.30 5.54 0.52
N ASN A 180 -7.24 6.36 0.59
CA ASN A 180 -7.10 7.56 -0.23
C ASN A 180 -7.00 7.25 -1.73
N ASN A 181 -6.25 6.22 -2.10
CA ASN A 181 -6.18 5.78 -3.49
C ASN A 181 -7.54 5.28 -3.99
N ARG A 182 -8.27 4.50 -3.18
CA ARG A 182 -9.63 4.07 -3.49
C ARG A 182 -10.58 5.25 -3.69
N ALA A 183 -10.45 6.30 -2.88
CA ALA A 183 -11.20 7.54 -3.05
C ALA A 183 -10.89 8.23 -4.39
N ALA A 184 -9.62 8.36 -4.74
CA ALA A 184 -9.21 8.96 -6.00
C ALA A 184 -9.69 8.15 -7.21
N GLU A 185 -9.58 6.82 -7.15
CA GLU A 185 -10.07 5.90 -8.18
C GLU A 185 -11.58 6.03 -8.39
N ALA A 186 -12.37 6.03 -7.31
CA ALA A 186 -13.82 6.23 -7.37
C ALA A 186 -14.16 7.60 -7.97
N LEU A 187 -13.43 8.65 -7.60
CA LEU A 187 -13.63 9.99 -8.14
C LEU A 187 -13.35 10.07 -9.65
N VAL A 188 -12.27 9.42 -10.12
CA VAL A 188 -11.93 9.34 -11.55
C VAL A 188 -13.01 8.59 -12.33
N GLN A 189 -13.63 7.58 -11.72
CA GLN A 189 -14.75 6.81 -12.29
C GLN A 189 -16.10 7.55 -12.23
N GLY A 190 -16.15 8.77 -11.66
CA GLY A 190 -17.37 9.55 -11.51
C GLY A 190 -18.27 9.11 -10.33
N ARG A 191 -17.84 8.13 -9.53
CA ARG A 191 -18.55 7.64 -8.34
C ARG A 191 -18.28 8.55 -7.15
N ARG A 192 -18.90 9.73 -7.14
CA ARG A 192 -18.59 10.79 -6.16
C ARG A 192 -18.96 10.44 -4.74
N ASP A 193 -20.10 9.76 -4.54
CA ASP A 193 -20.55 9.34 -3.22
C ASP A 193 -19.57 8.31 -2.62
N ASP A 194 -19.20 7.28 -3.38
CA ASP A 194 -18.20 6.31 -2.95
C ASP A 194 -16.85 6.98 -2.66
N ALA A 195 -16.43 7.91 -3.52
CA ALA A 195 -15.19 8.65 -3.31
C ALA A 195 -15.18 9.40 -1.97
N TYR A 196 -16.31 10.01 -1.61
CA TYR A 196 -16.48 10.67 -0.31
C TYR A 196 -16.28 9.69 0.85
N TRP A 197 -16.97 8.57 0.83
CA TRP A 197 -16.90 7.59 1.92
C TRP A 197 -15.50 6.98 2.05
N TRP A 198 -14.83 6.70 0.94
CA TRP A 198 -13.43 6.27 0.95
C TRP A 198 -12.50 7.35 1.53
N ALA A 199 -12.63 8.61 1.11
CA ALA A 199 -11.82 9.72 1.62
C ALA A 199 -12.08 9.99 3.11
N ARG A 200 -13.34 9.94 3.53
CA ARG A 200 -13.73 10.03 4.94
C ARG A 200 -13.04 8.96 5.78
N ALA A 201 -13.09 7.70 5.31
CA ALA A 201 -12.42 6.60 5.99
C ALA A 201 -10.90 6.80 6.04
N ALA A 202 -10.28 7.33 4.98
CA ALA A 202 -8.84 7.63 4.95
C ALA A 202 -8.44 8.69 5.98
N VAL A 203 -9.22 9.79 6.10
CA VAL A 203 -8.98 10.84 7.10
C VAL A 203 -9.17 10.31 8.52
N LEU A 204 -10.15 9.44 8.75
CA LEU A 204 -10.38 8.82 10.06
C LEU A 204 -9.28 7.83 10.44
N ALA A 205 -8.76 7.06 9.47
CA ALA A 205 -7.69 6.10 9.71
C ALA A 205 -6.39 6.78 10.18
N ARG A 206 -6.04 7.92 9.57
CA ARG A 206 -4.84 8.69 9.96
C ARG A 206 -5.10 10.18 9.86
N PRO A 207 -5.59 10.82 10.92
CA PRO A 207 -5.82 12.26 10.96
C PRO A 207 -4.53 13.05 10.74
N GLY A 208 -4.62 14.11 9.93
CA GLY A 208 -3.48 15.02 9.67
C GLY A 208 -2.59 14.63 8.48
N VAL A 209 -2.91 13.56 7.75
CA VAL A 209 -2.22 13.24 6.48
C VAL A 209 -2.72 14.21 5.40
N ALA A 210 -1.81 15.06 4.88
CA ALA A 210 -2.18 16.13 3.96
C ALA A 210 -2.84 15.61 2.67
N SER A 211 -2.38 14.47 2.13
CA SER A 211 -2.95 13.89 0.91
C SER A 211 -4.42 13.46 1.08
N THR A 212 -4.80 12.92 2.24
CA THR A 212 -6.18 12.49 2.49
C THR A 212 -7.13 13.70 2.62
N LEU A 213 -6.67 14.76 3.28
CA LEU A 213 -7.42 16.01 3.39
C LEU A 213 -7.56 16.70 2.02
N ASN A 214 -6.50 16.71 1.22
CA ASN A 214 -6.54 17.24 -0.13
C ASN A 214 -7.55 16.49 -1.01
N THR A 215 -7.54 15.17 -0.98
CA THR A 215 -8.51 14.35 -1.74
C THR A 215 -9.94 14.65 -1.31
N LEU A 216 -10.21 14.74 -0.01
CA LEU A 216 -11.53 15.12 0.50
C LEU A 216 -11.96 16.50 0.01
N GLY A 217 -11.05 17.50 0.04
CA GLY A 217 -11.31 18.85 -0.48
C GLY A 217 -11.64 18.85 -1.97
N VAL A 218 -10.92 18.09 -2.78
CA VAL A 218 -11.20 17.94 -4.22
C VAL A 218 -12.58 17.29 -4.47
N ILE A 219 -12.97 16.32 -3.63
CA ILE A 219 -14.29 15.68 -3.72
C ILE A 219 -15.38 16.71 -3.45
N TYR A 220 -15.26 17.54 -2.40
CA TYR A 220 -16.20 18.63 -2.12
C TYR A 220 -16.29 19.62 -3.28
N GLN A 221 -15.15 20.06 -3.80
CA GLN A 221 -15.11 20.98 -4.95
C GLN A 221 -15.85 20.39 -6.16
N ARG A 222 -15.68 19.10 -6.43
CA ARG A 222 -16.36 18.41 -7.52
C ARG A 222 -17.83 18.10 -7.24
N HIS A 223 -18.23 18.12 -6.00
CA HIS A 223 -19.63 17.99 -5.60
C HIS A 223 -20.37 19.33 -5.61
N GLY A 224 -19.68 20.44 -5.96
CA GLY A 224 -20.24 21.81 -5.99
C GLY A 224 -20.04 22.56 -4.68
N GLU A 225 -19.16 22.07 -3.81
CA GLU A 225 -18.81 22.69 -2.55
C GLU A 225 -17.36 23.16 -2.58
N PRO A 226 -17.08 24.44 -2.35
CA PRO A 226 -15.70 24.89 -2.14
C PRO A 226 -15.13 24.23 -0.89
N ALA A 227 -13.86 23.84 -0.95
CA ALA A 227 -13.13 23.21 0.15
C ALA A 227 -12.87 24.17 1.31
#